data_83e3b998746898258a37cc706c0e4608
#
_entry.id   83e3b998746898258a37cc706c0e4608
#
_cell.length_a   1.000
_cell.length_b   1.000
_cell.length_c   1.000
_cell.angle_alpha   90.00
_cell.angle_beta   90.00
_cell.angle_gamma   90.00
#
_symmetry.space_group_name_H-M   'P 1'
#
loop_
_entity.id
_entity.type
_entity.pdbx_description
1 polymer ?
#
loop_
_entity_poly.entity_id
_entity_poly.type
_entity_poly.pdbx_seq_one_letter_code
_entity_poly.pdbx_strand_id
1 'polypeptide(L)'
;SFESISGYLLSPLAWILGVEWQDAMYFGQLLGEKTIINEFIAYPHLGDIQDELSNKTIIMATYVLCGFANIVSIGIQVGGIGILVPNKKSMLARLGWIALIGGTLACMSTSVLAGMLY
;
A
#
# COMPACT_ATOMS: atom_id res chain seq x y z
N SER A 1 -8.29 -6.94 15.35
CA SER A 1 -7.53 -7.61 14.30
C SER A 1 -6.61 -6.64 13.59
N PHE A 2 -5.69 -7.17 12.82
CA PHE A 2 -4.75 -6.36 12.02
C PHE A 2 -5.50 -5.43 11.05
N GLU A 3 -6.51 -5.96 10.37
CA GLU A 3 -7.30 -5.20 9.41
C GLU A 3 -8.01 -4.01 10.06
N SER A 4 -8.61 -4.23 11.23
CA SER A 4 -9.28 -3.17 11.96
C SER A 4 -8.33 -2.08 12.40
N ILE A 5 -7.16 -2.47 12.91
CA ILE A 5 -6.14 -1.51 13.38
C ILE A 5 -5.64 -0.67 12.21
N SER A 6 -5.24 -1.31 11.11
CA SER A 6 -4.74 -0.59 9.94
C SER A 6 -5.82 0.29 9.31
N GLY A 7 -7.07 -0.18 9.30
CA GLY A 7 -8.20 0.62 8.82
C GLY A 7 -8.39 1.89 9.63
N TYR A 8 -8.37 1.79 10.96
CA TYR A 8 -8.51 2.97 11.82
C TYR A 8 -7.32 3.93 11.69
N LEU A 9 -6.10 3.41 11.70
CA LEU A 9 -4.90 4.24 11.65
C LEU A 9 -4.74 4.96 10.30
N LEU A 10 -5.12 4.31 9.22
CA LEU A 10 -4.91 4.84 7.87
C LEU A 10 -6.14 5.51 7.28
N SER A 11 -7.30 5.46 7.96
CA SER A 11 -8.51 6.11 7.45
C SER A 11 -8.36 7.64 7.32
N PRO A 12 -7.72 8.37 8.25
CA PRO A 12 -7.49 9.80 8.03
C PRO A 12 -6.63 10.07 6.79
N LEU A 13 -5.62 9.24 6.56
CA LEU A 13 -4.77 9.36 5.37
C LEU A 13 -5.58 9.11 4.10
N ALA A 14 -6.42 8.08 4.09
CA ALA A 14 -7.30 7.78 2.96
C ALA A 14 -8.20 8.98 2.64
N TRP A 15 -8.77 9.59 3.67
CA TRP A 15 -9.63 10.77 3.52
C TRP A 15 -8.86 11.96 2.93
N ILE A 16 -7.63 12.19 3.39
CA ILE A 16 -6.77 13.26 2.87
C ILE A 16 -6.48 13.03 1.37
N LEU A 17 -6.32 11.77 0.95
CA LEU A 17 -6.09 11.43 -0.46
C LEU A 17 -7.31 11.66 -1.35
N GLY A 18 -8.49 11.87 -0.76
CA GLY A 18 -9.71 12.12 -1.50
C GLY A 18 -10.72 10.98 -1.49
N VAL A 19 -10.48 9.93 -0.71
CA VAL A 19 -11.43 8.82 -0.52
C VAL A 19 -12.59 9.32 0.35
N GLU A 20 -13.81 8.97 -0.01
CA GLU A 20 -14.99 9.31 0.80
C GLU A 20 -14.85 8.73 2.20
N TRP A 21 -15.26 9.49 3.22
CA TRP A 21 -15.06 9.08 4.61
C TRP A 21 -15.69 7.73 4.92
N GLN A 22 -16.84 7.44 4.35
CA GLN A 22 -17.52 6.16 4.54
C GLN A 22 -16.70 4.97 4.03
N ASP A 23 -15.83 5.17 3.04
CA ASP A 23 -14.98 4.14 2.47
C ASP A 23 -13.55 4.17 3.03
N ALA A 24 -13.21 5.19 3.83
CA ALA A 24 -11.84 5.44 4.27
C ALA A 24 -11.26 4.28 5.08
N MET A 25 -12.08 3.62 5.91
CA MET A 25 -11.62 2.48 6.70
C MET A 25 -11.25 1.30 5.81
N TYR A 26 -12.09 0.98 4.82
CA TYR A 26 -11.80 -0.10 3.87
C TYR A 26 -10.53 0.20 3.08
N PHE A 27 -10.39 1.42 2.59
CA PHE A 27 -9.20 1.84 1.86
C PHE A 27 -7.95 1.72 2.75
N GLY A 28 -8.05 2.13 4.01
CA GLY A 28 -6.97 2.00 4.98
C GLY A 28 -6.58 0.54 5.24
N GLN A 29 -7.55 -0.37 5.33
CA GLN A 29 -7.31 -1.80 5.47
C GLN A 29 -6.52 -2.35 4.27
N LEU A 30 -6.93 -2.00 3.05
CA LEU A 30 -6.27 -2.43 1.84
C LEU A 30 -4.84 -1.89 1.75
N LEU A 31 -4.65 -0.62 2.06
CA LEU A 31 -3.33 0.00 2.06
C LEU A 31 -2.41 -0.65 3.10
N GLY A 32 -2.93 -0.97 4.27
CA GLY A 32 -2.17 -1.67 5.31
C GLY A 32 -1.77 -3.07 4.88
N GLU A 33 -2.67 -3.84 4.29
CA GLU A 33 -2.38 -5.18 3.78
C GLU A 33 -1.29 -5.13 2.70
N LYS A 34 -1.44 -4.22 1.75
CA LYS A 34 -0.47 -4.05 0.67
C LYS A 34 0.91 -3.67 1.20
N THR A 35 0.98 -2.77 2.16
CA THR A 35 2.24 -2.25 2.68
C THR A 35 2.96 -3.27 3.54
N ILE A 36 2.24 -3.99 4.38
CA ILE A 36 2.86 -4.95 5.30
C ILE A 36 3.07 -6.31 4.65
N ILE A 37 2.09 -6.79 3.90
CA ILE A 37 2.18 -8.10 3.25
C ILE A 37 2.56 -7.93 1.78
N ASN A 38 1.57 -7.81 0.90
CA ASN A 38 1.75 -7.51 -0.52
C ASN A 38 0.40 -7.31 -1.19
N GLU A 39 0.44 -6.93 -2.47
CA GLU A 39 -0.75 -6.69 -3.29
C GLU A 39 -1.48 -7.99 -3.64
N PHE A 40 -0.83 -9.14 -3.61
CA PHE A 40 -1.48 -10.42 -3.88
C PHE A 40 -2.53 -10.77 -2.83
N ILE A 41 -2.41 -10.21 -1.63
CA ILE A 41 -3.42 -10.35 -0.57
C ILE A 41 -4.47 -9.23 -0.71
N ALA A 42 -4.03 -8.02 -1.00
CA ALA A 42 -4.91 -6.85 -1.01
C ALA A 42 -5.89 -6.84 -2.19
N TYR A 43 -5.48 -7.24 -3.39
CA TYR A 43 -6.37 -7.23 -4.57
C TYR A 43 -7.56 -8.19 -4.44
N PRO A 44 -7.37 -9.45 -4.01
CA PRO A 44 -8.55 -10.32 -3.76
C PRO A 44 -9.48 -9.74 -2.70
N HIS A 45 -8.95 -9.13 -1.65
CA HIS A 45 -9.76 -8.47 -0.64
C HIS A 45 -10.57 -7.31 -1.25
N LEU A 46 -9.96 -6.50 -2.11
CA LEU A 46 -10.67 -5.45 -2.82
C LEU A 46 -11.81 -6.05 -3.66
N GLY A 47 -11.57 -7.16 -4.35
CA GLY A 47 -12.60 -7.86 -5.11
C GLY A 47 -13.77 -8.29 -4.25
N ASP A 48 -13.50 -8.76 -3.03
CA ASP A 48 -14.53 -9.24 -2.11
C ASP A 48 -15.42 -8.11 -1.58
N ILE A 49 -14.87 -6.90 -1.41
CA ILE A 49 -15.59 -5.78 -0.80
C ILE A 49 -16.01 -4.70 -1.78
N GLN A 50 -15.75 -4.90 -3.09
CA GLN A 50 -16.02 -3.85 -4.08
C GLN A 50 -17.47 -3.39 -4.13
N ASP A 51 -18.43 -4.28 -3.81
CA ASP A 51 -19.84 -3.92 -3.83
C ASP A 51 -20.21 -2.93 -2.70
N GLU A 52 -19.38 -2.81 -1.69
CA GLU A 52 -19.59 -1.90 -0.57
C GLU A 52 -18.93 -0.55 -0.78
N LEU A 53 -18.16 -0.38 -1.86
CA LEU A 53 -17.37 0.81 -2.13
C LEU A 53 -17.95 1.61 -3.29
N SER A 54 -17.72 2.93 -3.27
CA SER A 54 -18.04 3.76 -4.43
C SER A 54 -17.09 3.45 -5.59
N ASN A 55 -17.53 3.75 -6.82
CA ASN A 55 -16.70 3.53 -8.01
C ASN A 55 -15.39 4.29 -7.94
N LYS A 56 -15.42 5.52 -7.43
CA LYS A 56 -14.23 6.33 -7.23
C LYS A 56 -13.24 5.64 -6.29
N THR A 57 -13.72 5.10 -5.17
CA THR A 57 -12.88 4.40 -4.20
C THR A 57 -12.27 3.14 -4.82
N ILE A 58 -13.03 2.38 -5.61
CA ILE A 58 -12.53 1.19 -6.29
C ILE A 58 -11.36 1.56 -7.22
N ILE A 59 -11.54 2.62 -8.01
CA ILE A 59 -10.49 3.09 -8.93
C ILE A 59 -9.25 3.53 -8.15
N MET A 60 -9.43 4.36 -7.13
CA MET A 60 -8.32 4.83 -6.32
C MET A 60 -7.59 3.67 -5.62
N ALA A 61 -8.33 2.70 -5.09
CA ALA A 61 -7.74 1.52 -4.46
C ALA A 61 -6.95 0.69 -5.46
N THR A 62 -7.47 0.50 -6.66
CA THR A 62 -6.79 -0.25 -7.72
C THR A 62 -5.40 0.36 -8.00
N TYR A 63 -5.30 1.67 -8.07
CA TYR A 63 -4.03 2.34 -8.34
C TYR A 63 -3.11 2.37 -7.13
N VAL A 64 -3.64 2.58 -5.92
CA VAL A 64 -2.78 2.61 -4.73
C VAL A 64 -2.15 1.25 -4.43
N LEU A 65 -2.81 0.17 -4.84
CA LEU A 65 -2.30 -1.18 -4.63
C LEU A 65 -1.28 -1.60 -5.69
N CYS A 66 -1.14 -0.85 -6.77
CA CYS A 66 -0.40 -1.25 -7.98
C CYS A 66 1.12 -1.10 -7.86
N GLY A 67 1.72 -1.31 -6.73
CA GLY A 67 3.17 -1.20 -6.60
C GLY A 67 3.73 -2.23 -5.63
N PHE A 68 4.99 -2.62 -5.82
CA PHE A 68 5.67 -3.58 -4.95
C PHE A 68 6.25 -2.96 -3.68
N ALA A 69 5.78 -1.79 -3.29
CA ALA A 69 6.24 -1.12 -2.07
C ALA A 69 5.62 -1.79 -0.85
N ASN A 70 6.32 -2.78 -0.29
CA ASN A 70 5.88 -3.50 0.91
C ASN A 70 7.08 -3.99 1.73
N ILE A 71 6.82 -4.32 3.00
CA ILE A 71 7.88 -4.71 3.94
C ILE A 71 8.49 -6.05 3.55
N VAL A 72 7.68 -6.98 3.07
CA VAL A 72 8.16 -8.31 2.66
C VAL A 72 9.18 -8.20 1.53
N SER A 73 8.95 -7.30 0.58
CA SER A 73 9.88 -7.08 -0.54
C SER A 73 11.24 -6.56 -0.08
N ILE A 74 11.28 -5.74 0.98
CA ILE A 74 12.56 -5.30 1.56
C ILE A 74 13.36 -6.53 2.02
N GLY A 75 12.72 -7.44 2.75
CA GLY A 75 13.36 -8.65 3.23
C GLY A 75 13.87 -9.53 2.10
N ILE A 76 13.08 -9.70 1.05
CA ILE A 76 13.46 -10.49 -0.12
C ILE A 76 14.69 -9.90 -0.81
N GLN A 77 14.70 -8.58 -1.02
CA GLN A 77 15.82 -7.93 -1.69
C GLN A 77 17.08 -7.90 -0.85
N VAL A 78 16.96 -7.63 0.46
CA VAL A 78 18.13 -7.67 1.36
C VAL A 78 18.69 -9.09 1.43
N GLY A 79 17.84 -10.11 1.50
CA GLY A 79 18.28 -11.49 1.50
C GLY A 79 18.93 -11.92 0.19
N GLY A 80 18.30 -11.56 -0.95
CA GLY A 80 18.79 -11.95 -2.27
C GLY A 80 20.06 -11.23 -2.69
N ILE A 81 20.04 -9.90 -2.65
CA ILE A 81 21.19 -9.09 -3.03
C ILE A 81 22.31 -9.21 -2.00
N GLY A 82 21.95 -9.31 -0.72
CA GLY A 82 22.91 -9.42 0.37
C GLY A 82 23.79 -10.67 0.31
N ILE A 83 23.35 -11.73 -0.37
CA ILE A 83 24.19 -12.92 -0.61
C ILE A 83 25.37 -12.55 -1.49
N LEU A 84 25.17 -11.67 -2.49
CA LEU A 84 26.18 -11.23 -3.41
C LEU A 84 27.16 -10.23 -2.80
N VAL A 85 26.68 -9.37 -1.89
CA VAL A 85 27.48 -8.35 -1.23
C VAL A 85 27.19 -8.33 0.27
N PRO A 86 27.65 -9.35 1.03
CA PRO A 86 27.27 -9.49 2.43
C PRO A 86 27.62 -8.30 3.33
N ASN A 87 28.71 -7.58 2.99
CA ASN A 87 29.18 -6.41 3.75
C ASN A 87 28.29 -5.18 3.55
N LYS A 88 27.29 -5.23 2.66
CA LYS A 88 26.40 -4.12 2.37
C LYS A 88 24.95 -4.37 2.79
N LYS A 89 24.70 -5.42 3.58
CA LYS A 89 23.32 -5.75 4.02
C LYS A 89 22.67 -4.63 4.81
N SER A 90 23.43 -3.98 5.72
CA SER A 90 22.90 -2.85 6.50
C SER A 90 22.48 -1.68 5.62
N MET A 91 23.29 -1.38 4.59
CA MET A 91 22.97 -0.33 3.63
C MET A 91 21.73 -0.68 2.83
N LEU A 92 21.62 -1.93 2.38
CA LEU A 92 20.45 -2.41 1.61
C LEU A 92 19.17 -2.30 2.44
N ALA A 93 19.21 -2.68 3.72
CA ALA A 93 18.06 -2.57 4.60
C ALA A 93 17.62 -1.12 4.77
N ARG A 94 18.57 -0.21 4.99
CA ARG A 94 18.28 1.22 5.15
C ARG A 94 17.69 1.82 3.88
N LEU A 95 18.28 1.51 2.73
CA LEU A 95 17.77 1.98 1.45
C LEU A 95 16.39 1.38 1.15
N GLY A 96 16.15 0.15 1.61
CA GLY A 96 14.85 -0.51 1.45
C GLY A 96 13.72 0.25 2.14
N TRP A 97 13.95 0.74 3.36
CA TRP A 97 12.95 1.55 4.08
C TRP A 97 12.68 2.88 3.36
N ILE A 98 13.73 3.54 2.87
CA ILE A 98 13.59 4.78 2.11
C ILE A 98 12.82 4.52 0.82
N ALA A 99 13.16 3.44 0.12
CA ALA A 99 12.46 3.04 -1.10
C ALA A 99 10.99 2.70 -0.86
N LEU A 100 10.68 2.07 0.28
CA LEU A 100 9.30 1.77 0.67
C LEU A 100 8.49 3.06 0.84
N ILE A 101 9.05 4.04 1.53
CA ILE A 101 8.38 5.33 1.72
C ILE A 101 8.16 6.02 0.38
N GLY A 102 9.20 6.10 -0.45
CA GLY A 102 9.10 6.72 -1.78
C GLY A 102 8.12 6.02 -2.70
N GLY A 103 8.15 4.69 -2.72
CA GLY A 103 7.22 3.89 -3.52
C GLY A 103 5.78 4.02 -3.07
N THR A 104 5.55 4.08 -1.76
CA THR A 104 4.22 4.29 -1.19
C THR A 104 3.68 5.67 -1.57
N LEU A 105 4.51 6.71 -1.47
CA LEU A 105 4.12 8.05 -1.89
C LEU A 105 3.79 8.09 -3.39
N ALA A 106 4.56 7.40 -4.21
CA ALA A 106 4.29 7.32 -5.64
C ALA A 106 2.93 6.66 -5.92
N CYS A 107 2.63 5.56 -5.24
CA CYS A 107 1.34 4.88 -5.37
C CYS A 107 0.18 5.78 -4.93
N MET A 108 0.36 6.50 -3.84
CA MET A 108 -0.64 7.45 -3.35
C MET A 108 -0.86 8.59 -4.34
N SER A 109 0.21 9.12 -4.94
CA SER A 109 0.11 10.19 -5.95
C SER A 109 -0.67 9.72 -7.17
N THR A 110 -0.40 8.51 -7.66
CA THR A 110 -1.13 7.92 -8.78
C THR A 110 -2.61 7.76 -8.43
N SER A 111 -2.91 7.29 -7.22
CA SER A 111 -4.27 7.11 -6.73
C SER A 111 -5.03 8.42 -6.67
N VAL A 112 -4.39 9.48 -6.15
CA VAL A 112 -4.99 10.82 -6.10
C VAL A 112 -5.32 11.33 -7.50
N LEU A 113 -4.38 11.20 -8.43
CA LEU A 113 -4.62 11.61 -9.83
C LEU A 113 -5.80 10.85 -10.44
N ALA A 114 -5.86 9.54 -10.23
CA ALA A 114 -6.97 8.73 -10.72
C ALA A 114 -8.31 9.19 -10.12
N GLY A 115 -8.33 9.52 -8.84
CA GLY A 115 -9.51 10.04 -8.16
C GLY A 115 -9.95 11.40 -8.67
N MET A 116 -8.99 12.27 -9.00
CA MET A 116 -9.28 13.59 -9.55
C MET A 116 -9.85 13.53 -10.97
N LEU A 117 -9.43 12.54 -11.75
CA LEU A 117 -9.88 12.36 -13.13
C LEU A 117 -11.20 11.60 -13.23
N TYR A 118 -11.64 11.01 -12.16
CA TYR A 118 -12.93 10.29 -12.11
C TYR A 118 -14.12 11.28 -12.15
#